data_998819822c10b711ddb78b7bc1fac58e
#
_entry.id   998819822c10b711ddb78b7bc1fac58e
#
_cell.length_a   1.000
_cell.length_b   1.000
_cell.length_c   1.000
_cell.angle_alpha   90.00
_cell.angle_beta   90.00
_cell.angle_gamma   90.00
#
_symmetry.space_group_name_H-M   'P 1'
#
loop_
_entity.id
_entity.type
_entity.pdbx_description
1 polymer ?
#
loop_
_entity_poly.entity_id
_entity_poly.type
_entity_poly.pdbx_seq_one_letter_code
_entity_poly.pdbx_strand_id
1 'polypeptide(L)' 'VLLHTVREGETLWSLGQSYGIRTKSLARLNKLKEGDALTPGTTIKIR' A
#
# COMPACT_ATOMS: atom_id res chain seq x y z
N VAL A 1 8.00 11.49 -5.48
CA VAL A 1 7.57 10.08 -5.42
C VAL A 1 8.01 9.48 -4.09
N LEU A 2 7.07 8.94 -3.35
CA LEU A 2 7.35 8.28 -2.08
C LEU A 2 7.06 6.79 -2.24
N LEU A 3 8.05 5.97 -1.97
CA LEU A 3 7.94 4.51 -2.07
C LEU A 3 8.06 3.88 -0.69
N HIS A 4 7.41 2.73 -0.53
CA HIS A 4 7.47 1.97 0.72
C HIS A 4 7.69 0.50 0.39
N THR A 5 8.65 -0.11 1.07
CA THR A 5 8.86 -1.56 0.94
C THR A 5 7.97 -2.27 1.95
N VAL A 6 7.09 -3.12 1.45
CA VAL A 6 6.14 -3.84 2.29
C VAL A 6 6.85 -4.79 3.24
N ARG A 7 6.41 -4.78 4.49
CA ARG A 7 6.90 -5.69 5.51
C ARG A 7 5.86 -6.77 5.76
N GLU A 8 6.30 -7.87 6.33
CA GLU A 8 5.41 -8.96 6.68
C GLU A 8 4.28 -8.47 7.60
N GLY A 9 3.06 -8.85 7.28
CA GLY A 9 1.88 -8.46 8.05
C GLY A 9 1.25 -7.14 7.66
N GLU A 10 1.88 -6.38 6.77
CA GLU A 10 1.33 -5.10 6.32
C GLU A 10 0.27 -5.31 5.24
N THR A 11 -0.71 -4.42 5.22
CA THR A 11 -1.79 -4.41 4.23
C THR A 11 -1.93 -3.01 3.66
N LEU A 12 -2.66 -2.89 2.54
CA LEU A 12 -2.95 -1.58 1.97
C LEU A 12 -3.66 -0.70 2.98
N TRP A 13 -4.57 -1.28 3.76
CA TRP A 13 -5.28 -0.52 4.78
C TRP A 13 -4.31 0.02 5.84
N SER A 14 -3.43 -0.83 6.35
CA SER A 14 -2.49 -0.40 7.38
C SER A 14 -1.52 0.66 6.86
N LEU A 15 -1.07 0.52 5.63
CA LEU A 15 -0.20 1.53 5.01
C LEU A 15 -0.95 2.84 4.81
N GLY A 16 -2.20 2.77 4.40
CA GLY A 16 -3.03 3.96 4.26
C GLY A 16 -3.18 4.69 5.58
N GLN A 17 -3.38 3.97 6.67
CA GLN A 17 -3.45 4.56 8.00
C GLN A 17 -2.15 5.23 8.39
N SER A 18 -1.03 4.57 8.13
CA SER A 18 0.29 5.09 8.49
C SER A 18 0.63 6.38 7.74
N TYR A 19 0.22 6.50 6.49
CA TYR A 19 0.55 7.65 5.65
C TYR A 19 -0.59 8.66 5.49
N GLY A 20 -1.75 8.40 6.10
CA GLY A 20 -2.90 9.28 5.98
C GLY A 20 -3.52 9.28 4.61
N ILE A 21 -3.50 8.16 3.90
CA ILE A 21 -4.03 8.01 2.56
C ILE A 21 -5.13 6.96 2.56
N ARG A 22 -6.18 7.20 1.80
CA ARG A 22 -7.26 6.22 1.70
C ARG A 22 -6.78 4.96 1.01
N THR A 23 -7.20 3.81 1.51
CA THR A 23 -6.85 2.51 0.92
C THR A 23 -7.19 2.46 -0.57
N LYS A 24 -8.35 2.97 -0.94
CA LYS A 24 -8.80 3.00 -2.32
C LYS A 24 -7.86 3.79 -3.22
N SER A 25 -7.39 4.94 -2.73
CA SER A 25 -6.46 5.77 -3.48
C SER A 25 -5.11 5.08 -3.64
N LEU A 26 -4.65 4.46 -2.56
CA LEU A 26 -3.38 3.75 -2.56
C LEU A 26 -3.41 2.56 -3.52
N ALA A 27 -4.49 1.80 -3.50
CA ALA A 27 -4.67 0.67 -4.39
C ALA A 27 -4.69 1.12 -5.85
N ARG A 28 -5.43 2.18 -6.14
CA ARG A 28 -5.53 2.72 -7.50
C ARG A 28 -4.16 3.18 -8.01
N LEU A 29 -3.40 3.85 -7.17
CA LEU A 29 -2.07 4.33 -7.54
C LEU A 29 -1.14 3.18 -7.94
N ASN A 30 -1.31 2.03 -7.32
CA ASN A 30 -0.48 0.86 -7.56
C ASN A 30 -1.14 -0.19 -8.47
N LYS A 31 -2.28 0.17 -9.08
CA LYS A 31 -3.03 -0.72 -9.96
C LYS A 31 -3.45 -2.01 -9.26
N LEU A 32 -3.84 -1.88 -8.00
CA LEU A 32 -4.28 -2.99 -7.16
C LEU A 32 -5.74 -2.81 -6.76
N LYS A 33 -6.32 -3.86 -6.21
CA LYS A 33 -7.66 -3.81 -5.61
C LYS A 33 -7.50 -3.63 -4.10
N GLU A 34 -8.50 -3.02 -3.47
CA GLU A 34 -8.43 -2.74 -2.03
C GLU A 34 -8.18 -3.98 -1.18
N GLY A 35 -8.70 -5.11 -1.61
CA GLY A 35 -8.55 -6.36 -0.87
C GLY A 35 -7.34 -7.19 -1.24
N ASP A 36 -6.48 -6.69 -2.12
CA ASP A 36 -5.31 -7.44 -2.54
C ASP A 36 -4.32 -7.59 -1.40
N ALA A 37 -3.78 -8.79 -1.26
CA ALA A 37 -2.73 -9.04 -0.28
C ALA A 37 -1.40 -8.51 -0.82
N LEU A 38 -0.61 -7.95 0.09
CA LEU A 38 0.72 -7.45 -0.27
C LEU A 38 1.77 -8.48 0.06
N THR A 39 2.71 -8.67 -0.87
CA THR A 39 3.82 -9.58 -0.66
C THR A 39 4.96 -8.84 0.04
N PRO A 40 5.47 -9.36 1.17
CA PRO A 40 6.60 -8.73 1.84
C PRO A 40 7.79 -8.58 0.89
N GLY A 41 8.47 -7.46 0.98
CA GLY A 41 9.60 -7.16 0.09
C GLY A 41 9.24 -6.42 -1.17
N THR A 42 7.94 -6.33 -1.50
CA THR A 42 7.48 -5.59 -2.67
C THR A 42 7.50 -4.10 -2.36
N THR A 43 7.90 -3.29 -3.33
CA THR A 43 7.88 -1.84 -3.19
C THR A 43 6.60 -1.29 -3.82
N ILE A 44 5.92 -0.44 -3.09
CA ILE A 44 4.69 0.21 -3.59
C ILE A 44 4.82 1.72 -3.52
N LYS A 45 4.05 2.39 -4.35
CA LYS A 45 4.03 3.86 -4.36
C LYS A 45 3.03 4.35 -3.32
N ILE A 46 3.46 5.32 -2.53
CA ILE A 46 2.60 5.98 -1.56
C ILE A 46 2.06 7.28 -2.16
N ARG A 47 2.87 7.95 -2.95
CA ARG A 47 2.49 9.19 -3.68
C ARG A 47 3.14 9.26 -5.04
#